data_a20506798efbd7e9eccb7fe0ff69ae1a
#
_entry.id   a20506798efbd7e9eccb7fe0ff69ae1a
#
_cell.length_a   1.000
_cell.length_b   1.000
_cell.length_c   1.000
_cell.angle_alpha   90.00
_cell.angle_beta   90.00
_cell.angle_gamma   90.00
#
_symmetry.space_group_name_H-M   'P 1'
#
loop_
_entity.id
_entity.type
_entity.pdbx_description
1 polymer ?
#
loop_
_entity_poly.entity_id
_entity_poly.type
_entity_poly.pdbx_seq_one_letter_code
_entity_poly.pdbx_strand_id
1 'polypeptide(L)'
;MTEKEISTEEKILEAASKVFSEKGFSGTRTRDIAEHAGINLALLNYYFRSKEKLFEQVMKAKIVLLFGQILPIITNEKTTLEEKIDLATEKYIDILSKNPNLPIFVISEIQKKNSELTNVLPIKKVFNNSSLIKQIKEKRPDLNPLHFLVTFLGMTIFPFVAKPVFRAFDIIQEEEFLDFINERKKLIPIWIKTFLNT
;
A
#
# COMPACT_ATOMS: atom_id res chain seq x y z
N MET A 1 -5.54 -7.03 32.73
CA MET A 1 -4.95 -6.62 31.43
C MET A 1 -4.96 -5.11 31.44
N THR A 2 -3.81 -4.46 31.64
CA THR A 2 -3.69 -3.00 31.63
C THR A 2 -3.91 -2.51 30.21
N GLU A 3 -4.99 -1.74 29.98
CA GLU A 3 -5.16 -0.97 28.76
C GLU A 3 -3.93 -0.07 28.58
N LYS A 4 -3.21 -0.27 27.49
CA LYS A 4 -2.07 0.57 27.14
C LYS A 4 -2.64 1.96 26.80
N GLU A 5 -2.40 2.96 27.64
CA GLU A 5 -2.78 4.34 27.32
C GLU A 5 -2.17 4.74 25.99
N ILE A 6 -3.02 4.99 25.00
CA ILE A 6 -2.61 5.45 23.67
C ILE A 6 -2.02 6.85 23.85
N SER A 7 -0.78 7.05 23.39
CA SER A 7 -0.10 8.34 23.47
C SER A 7 -0.84 9.41 22.67
N THR A 8 -0.64 10.68 23.01
CA THR A 8 -1.22 11.80 22.24
C THR A 8 -0.78 11.78 20.80
N GLU A 9 0.47 11.42 20.54
CA GLU A 9 1.01 11.29 19.18
C GLU A 9 0.29 10.20 18.38
N GLU A 10 0.07 9.03 18.98
CA GLU A 10 -0.69 7.93 18.36
C GLU A 10 -2.13 8.35 18.06
N LYS A 11 -2.80 9.03 18.98
CA LYS A 11 -4.17 9.58 18.76
C LYS A 11 -4.22 10.53 17.55
N ILE A 12 -3.21 11.39 17.41
CA ILE A 12 -3.12 12.31 16.27
C ILE A 12 -2.90 11.54 14.97
N LEU A 13 -2.02 10.54 14.96
CA LEU A 13 -1.73 9.72 13.77
C LEU A 13 -2.95 8.91 13.34
N GLU A 14 -3.71 8.32 14.27
CA GLU A 14 -4.95 7.61 13.97
C GLU A 14 -6.01 8.54 13.38
N ALA A 15 -6.25 9.69 14.00
CA ALA A 15 -7.17 10.70 13.51
C ALA A 15 -6.76 11.19 12.10
N ALA A 16 -5.48 11.50 11.92
CA ALA A 16 -4.93 11.92 10.64
C ALA A 16 -5.09 10.84 9.56
N SER A 17 -4.81 9.59 9.90
CA SER A 17 -4.98 8.45 9.00
C SER A 17 -6.41 8.35 8.47
N LYS A 18 -7.41 8.53 9.35
CA LYS A 18 -8.83 8.49 8.99
C LYS A 18 -9.22 9.68 8.12
N VAL A 19 -8.91 10.90 8.54
CA VAL A 19 -9.26 12.12 7.81
C VAL A 19 -8.58 12.17 6.44
N PHE A 20 -7.30 11.78 6.33
CA PHE A 20 -6.61 11.69 5.03
C PHE A 20 -7.20 10.62 4.11
N SER A 21 -7.67 9.50 4.66
CA SER A 21 -8.32 8.46 3.86
C SER A 21 -9.67 8.90 3.31
N GLU A 22 -10.44 9.69 4.07
CA GLU A 22 -11.76 10.18 3.67
C GLU A 22 -11.69 11.38 2.71
N LYS A 23 -10.85 12.38 3.02
CA LYS A 23 -10.82 13.67 2.31
C LYS A 23 -9.64 13.80 1.33
N GLY A 24 -8.71 12.87 1.32
CA GLY A 24 -7.43 12.98 0.62
C GLY A 24 -6.50 14.04 1.24
N PHE A 25 -5.26 14.12 0.76
CA PHE A 25 -4.29 15.12 1.26
C PHE A 25 -4.77 16.57 1.02
N SER A 26 -5.19 16.89 -0.20
CA SER A 26 -5.58 18.26 -0.59
C SER A 26 -6.85 18.74 0.11
N GLY A 27 -7.83 17.85 0.32
CA GLY A 27 -9.09 18.18 0.98
C GLY A 27 -9.02 18.24 2.51
N THR A 28 -7.95 17.75 3.13
CA THR A 28 -7.78 17.74 4.58
C THR A 28 -7.21 19.05 5.11
N ARG A 29 -7.82 19.59 6.16
CA ARG A 29 -7.27 20.69 6.97
C ARG A 29 -6.74 20.15 8.30
N THR A 30 -5.66 20.71 8.83
CA THR A 30 -5.10 20.31 10.14
C THR A 30 -6.08 20.49 11.29
N ARG A 31 -6.99 21.46 11.16
CA ARG A 31 -8.07 21.68 12.12
C ARG A 31 -9.04 20.50 12.19
N ASP A 32 -9.39 19.90 11.04
CA ASP A 32 -10.26 18.71 10.98
C ASP A 32 -9.63 17.53 11.72
N ILE A 33 -8.31 17.39 11.58
CA ILE A 33 -7.54 16.33 12.28
C ILE A 33 -7.51 16.58 13.79
N ALA A 34 -7.25 17.83 14.21
CA ALA A 34 -7.20 18.19 15.63
C ALA A 34 -8.57 17.95 16.30
N GLU A 35 -9.66 18.33 15.64
CA GLU A 35 -11.04 18.09 16.10
C GLU A 35 -11.32 16.58 16.21
N HIS A 36 -10.95 15.80 15.20
CA HIS A 36 -11.13 14.34 15.19
C HIS A 36 -10.33 13.65 16.29
N ALA A 37 -9.12 14.14 16.60
CA ALA A 37 -8.26 13.65 17.68
C ALA A 37 -8.69 14.12 19.08
N GLY A 38 -9.67 15.04 19.20
CA GLY A 38 -10.09 15.61 20.47
C GLY A 38 -9.05 16.50 21.12
N ILE A 39 -8.19 17.18 20.33
CA ILE A 39 -7.13 18.07 20.81
C ILE A 39 -7.24 19.47 20.17
N ASN A 40 -6.52 20.44 20.73
CA ASN A 40 -6.41 21.75 20.10
C ASN A 40 -5.34 21.76 18.98
N LEU A 41 -5.48 22.72 18.06
CA LEU A 41 -4.58 22.86 16.90
C LEU A 41 -3.13 23.18 17.31
N ALA A 42 -2.92 23.89 18.42
CA ALA A 42 -1.58 24.22 18.92
C ALA A 42 -0.81 22.95 19.31
N LEU A 43 -1.50 22.01 19.98
CA LEU A 43 -0.90 20.73 20.37
C LEU A 43 -0.58 19.86 19.15
N LEU A 44 -1.45 19.82 18.13
CA LEU A 44 -1.16 19.13 16.87
C LEU A 44 0.10 19.72 16.20
N ASN A 45 0.20 21.06 16.10
CA ASN A 45 1.34 21.74 15.50
C ASN A 45 2.64 21.54 16.32
N TYR A 46 2.54 21.39 17.63
CA TYR A 46 3.68 21.06 18.49
C TYR A 46 4.28 19.69 18.11
N TYR A 47 3.43 18.66 17.91
CA TYR A 47 3.90 17.31 17.56
C TYR A 47 4.40 17.21 16.11
N PHE A 48 3.66 17.77 15.15
CA PHE A 48 3.88 17.46 13.74
C PHE A 48 4.31 18.66 12.87
N ARG A 49 4.31 19.88 13.40
CA ARG A 49 4.76 21.12 12.76
C ARG A 49 4.09 21.48 11.43
N SER A 50 3.73 20.50 10.56
CA SER A 50 3.04 20.75 9.29
C SER A 50 2.17 19.57 8.88
N LYS A 51 1.17 19.84 8.00
CA LYS A 51 0.30 18.80 7.42
C LYS A 51 1.09 17.80 6.60
N GLU A 52 2.13 18.24 5.89
CA GLU A 52 3.01 17.43 5.06
C GLU A 52 3.76 16.41 5.90
N LYS A 53 4.35 16.84 7.02
CA LYS A 53 5.06 15.94 7.95
C LYS A 53 4.12 14.93 8.59
N LEU A 54 2.93 15.36 8.98
CA LEU A 54 1.92 14.46 9.54
C LEU A 54 1.48 13.42 8.50
N PHE A 55 1.22 13.85 7.27
CA PHE A 55 0.88 12.96 6.17
C PHE A 55 2.00 11.95 5.88
N GLU A 56 3.25 12.41 5.83
CA GLU A 56 4.42 11.55 5.65
C GLU A 56 4.50 10.46 6.72
N GLN A 57 4.31 10.80 7.98
CA GLN A 57 4.31 9.85 9.09
C GLN A 57 3.18 8.80 8.96
N VAL A 58 1.96 9.27 8.64
CA VAL A 58 0.81 8.38 8.39
C VAL A 58 1.11 7.42 7.23
N MET A 59 1.67 7.90 6.13
CA MET A 59 1.98 7.06 4.98
C MET A 59 3.11 6.07 5.26
N LYS A 60 4.15 6.47 6.00
CA LYS A 60 5.21 5.56 6.45
C LYS A 60 4.65 4.41 7.29
N ALA A 61 3.74 4.70 8.23
CA ALA A 61 3.08 3.67 9.02
C ALA A 61 2.27 2.69 8.15
N LYS A 62 1.57 3.20 7.12
CA LYS A 62 0.81 2.36 6.18
C LYS A 62 1.70 1.49 5.30
N ILE A 63 2.88 1.98 4.92
CA ILE A 63 3.88 1.18 4.19
C ILE A 63 4.39 0.04 5.07
N VAL A 64 4.73 0.31 6.32
CA VAL A 64 5.15 -0.73 7.27
C VAL A 64 4.06 -1.78 7.45
N LEU A 65 2.79 -1.36 7.56
CA LEU A 65 1.65 -2.26 7.64
C LEU A 65 1.51 -3.12 6.37
N LEU A 66 1.64 -2.52 5.17
CA LEU A 66 1.60 -3.23 3.89
C LEU A 66 2.66 -4.33 3.85
N PHE A 67 3.91 -3.97 4.10
CA PHE A 67 5.00 -4.94 4.09
C PHE A 67 4.84 -5.99 5.20
N GLY A 68 4.38 -5.61 6.38
CA GLY A 68 4.07 -6.53 7.48
C GLY A 68 3.04 -7.60 7.11
N GLN A 69 2.13 -7.31 6.18
CA GLN A 69 1.15 -8.29 5.69
C GLN A 69 1.64 -9.08 4.47
N ILE A 70 2.40 -8.46 3.57
CA ILE A 70 2.87 -9.11 2.33
C ILE A 70 4.10 -10.00 2.57
N LEU A 71 5.06 -9.57 3.40
CA LEU A 71 6.28 -10.33 3.64
C LEU A 71 6.02 -11.75 4.16
N PRO A 72 5.16 -11.97 5.17
CA PRO A 72 4.85 -13.32 5.63
C PRO A 72 4.27 -14.23 4.53
N ILE A 73 3.47 -13.67 3.61
CA ILE A 73 2.89 -14.43 2.50
C ILE A 73 3.99 -14.89 1.55
N ILE A 74 4.83 -13.98 1.08
CA ILE A 74 5.82 -14.27 0.04
C ILE A 74 7.03 -15.06 0.55
N THR A 75 7.27 -15.07 1.86
CA THR A 75 8.37 -15.82 2.50
C THR A 75 7.94 -17.17 3.07
N ASN A 76 6.65 -17.47 3.15
CA ASN A 76 6.14 -18.72 3.71
C ASN A 76 6.54 -19.93 2.81
N GLU A 77 7.36 -20.82 3.31
CA GLU A 77 7.80 -22.01 2.57
C GLU A 77 6.73 -23.11 2.51
N LYS A 78 5.67 -23.03 3.33
CA LYS A 78 4.62 -24.04 3.41
C LYS A 78 3.49 -23.85 2.41
N THR A 79 3.39 -22.68 1.78
CA THR A 79 2.35 -22.36 0.81
C THR A 79 2.85 -22.50 -0.62
N THR A 80 1.98 -22.89 -1.53
CA THR A 80 2.26 -23.00 -2.96
C THR A 80 2.42 -21.62 -3.60
N LEU A 81 2.96 -21.57 -4.81
CA LEU A 81 3.06 -20.33 -5.60
C LEU A 81 1.68 -19.75 -5.87
N GLU A 82 0.72 -20.61 -6.21
CA GLU A 82 -0.66 -20.25 -6.51
C GLU A 82 -1.37 -19.61 -5.29
N GLU A 83 -1.23 -20.22 -4.12
CA GLU A 83 -1.76 -19.66 -2.85
C GLU A 83 -1.14 -18.30 -2.51
N LYS A 84 0.17 -18.14 -2.74
CA LYS A 84 0.84 -16.85 -2.53
C LYS A 84 0.30 -15.75 -3.46
N ILE A 85 0.07 -16.09 -4.72
CA ILE A 85 -0.50 -15.15 -5.70
C ILE A 85 -1.90 -14.71 -5.26
N ASP A 86 -2.76 -15.65 -4.85
CA ASP A 86 -4.11 -15.36 -4.39
C ASP A 86 -4.08 -14.45 -3.15
N LEU A 87 -3.36 -14.86 -2.11
CA LEU A 87 -3.28 -14.13 -0.85
C LEU A 87 -2.60 -12.75 -1.00
N ALA A 88 -1.52 -12.67 -1.79
CA ALA A 88 -0.84 -11.40 -2.02
C ALA A 88 -1.74 -10.42 -2.79
N THR A 89 -2.47 -10.91 -3.81
CA THR A 89 -3.42 -10.08 -4.58
C THR A 89 -4.53 -9.55 -3.67
N GLU A 90 -5.14 -10.44 -2.87
CA GLU A 90 -6.19 -10.07 -1.93
C GLU A 90 -5.72 -8.97 -0.97
N LYS A 91 -4.61 -9.22 -0.26
CA LYS A 91 -4.10 -8.28 0.74
C LYS A 91 -3.63 -6.97 0.14
N TYR A 92 -2.96 -7.03 -1.02
CA TYR A 92 -2.48 -5.83 -1.70
C TYR A 92 -3.64 -4.91 -2.10
N ILE A 93 -4.65 -5.47 -2.76
CA ILE A 93 -5.83 -4.73 -3.20
C ILE A 93 -6.63 -4.20 -2.00
N ASP A 94 -6.83 -4.98 -0.94
CA ASP A 94 -7.56 -4.54 0.25
C ASP A 94 -6.88 -3.34 0.94
N ILE A 95 -5.54 -3.35 1.00
CA ILE A 95 -4.78 -2.23 1.58
C ILE A 95 -4.88 -1.00 0.68
N LEU A 96 -4.72 -1.15 -0.64
CA LEU A 96 -4.79 -0.05 -1.58
C LEU A 96 -6.19 0.55 -1.69
N SER A 97 -7.25 -0.26 -1.62
CA SER A 97 -8.64 0.22 -1.60
C SER A 97 -8.92 1.13 -0.41
N LYS A 98 -8.32 0.83 0.74
CA LYS A 98 -8.39 1.68 1.95
C LYS A 98 -7.40 2.85 1.92
N ASN A 99 -6.39 2.81 1.05
CA ASN A 99 -5.31 3.79 0.99
C ASN A 99 -4.91 4.09 -0.47
N PRO A 100 -5.82 4.66 -1.28
CA PRO A 100 -5.60 4.80 -2.73
C PRO A 100 -4.42 5.71 -3.10
N ASN A 101 -4.01 6.62 -2.21
CA ASN A 101 -2.86 7.50 -2.41
C ASN A 101 -1.51 6.86 -2.05
N LEU A 102 -1.51 5.66 -1.44
CA LEU A 102 -0.29 5.00 -0.98
C LEU A 102 0.71 4.72 -2.12
N PRO A 103 0.31 4.24 -3.32
CA PRO A 103 1.25 3.99 -4.40
C PRO A 103 2.00 5.25 -4.87
N ILE A 104 1.29 6.35 -5.05
CA ILE A 104 1.88 7.62 -5.49
C ILE A 104 2.85 8.14 -4.42
N PHE A 105 2.47 8.04 -3.15
CA PHE A 105 3.35 8.41 -2.04
C PHE A 105 4.65 7.58 -2.03
N VAL A 106 4.54 6.24 -2.16
CA VAL A 106 5.72 5.35 -2.18
C VAL A 106 6.66 5.72 -3.32
N ILE A 107 6.13 5.93 -4.53
CA ILE A 107 6.93 6.31 -5.70
C ILE A 107 7.63 7.67 -5.44
N SER A 108 6.90 8.67 -4.94
CA SER A 108 7.46 9.99 -4.66
C SER A 108 8.52 9.97 -3.55
N GLU A 109 8.34 9.13 -2.53
CA GLU A 109 9.33 8.97 -1.47
C GLU A 109 10.63 8.30 -1.95
N ILE A 110 10.50 7.23 -2.77
CA ILE A 110 11.68 6.53 -3.31
C ILE A 110 12.49 7.43 -4.26
N GLN A 111 11.84 8.38 -4.95
CA GLN A 111 12.53 9.36 -5.81
C GLN A 111 13.33 10.41 -5.04
N LYS A 112 13.08 10.60 -3.74
CA LYS A 112 13.89 11.52 -2.92
C LYS A 112 15.31 10.97 -2.75
N LYS A 113 16.31 11.83 -2.90
CA LYS A 113 17.75 11.47 -2.86
C LYS A 113 18.20 10.73 -1.60
N ASN A 114 17.49 10.92 -0.48
CA ASN A 114 17.77 10.30 0.83
C ASN A 114 16.50 9.70 1.42
N SER A 115 15.80 8.88 0.66
CA SER A 115 14.57 8.24 1.15
C SER A 115 14.86 7.29 2.32
N GLU A 116 14.27 7.57 3.48
CA GLU A 116 14.35 6.67 4.65
C GLU A 116 13.70 5.31 4.36
N LEU A 117 12.73 5.25 3.43
CA LEU A 117 12.05 4.01 3.06
C LEU A 117 13.00 2.96 2.48
N THR A 118 14.03 3.39 1.75
CA THR A 118 15.03 2.47 1.17
C THR A 118 15.90 1.81 2.25
N ASN A 119 16.03 2.43 3.42
CA ASN A 119 16.79 1.90 4.55
C ASN A 119 15.92 0.96 5.42
N VAL A 120 14.63 1.26 5.54
CA VAL A 120 13.68 0.49 6.38
C VAL A 120 13.21 -0.79 5.68
N LEU A 121 13.10 -0.74 4.34
CA LEU A 121 12.55 -1.85 3.57
C LEU A 121 13.68 -2.66 2.89
N PRO A 122 13.99 -3.88 3.35
CA PRO A 122 15.03 -4.72 2.75
C PRO A 122 14.56 -5.37 1.44
N ILE A 123 14.00 -4.57 0.51
CA ILE A 123 13.34 -5.05 -0.71
C ILE A 123 14.25 -5.96 -1.53
N LYS A 124 15.52 -5.57 -1.72
CA LYS A 124 16.48 -6.38 -2.48
C LYS A 124 16.72 -7.75 -1.85
N LYS A 125 16.86 -7.79 -0.51
CA LYS A 125 17.08 -9.05 0.23
C LYS A 125 15.83 -9.95 0.15
N VAL A 126 14.66 -9.36 0.33
CA VAL A 126 13.37 -10.07 0.25
C VAL A 126 13.13 -10.59 -1.15
N PHE A 127 13.32 -9.74 -2.18
CA PHE A 127 13.17 -10.15 -3.58
C PHE A 127 14.07 -11.35 -3.92
N ASN A 128 15.35 -11.28 -3.58
CA ASN A 128 16.29 -12.35 -3.96
C ASN A 128 16.10 -13.68 -3.20
N ASN A 129 15.60 -13.62 -1.96
CA ASN A 129 15.60 -14.77 -1.05
C ASN A 129 14.21 -15.27 -0.64
N SER A 130 13.12 -14.65 -1.16
CA SER A 130 11.76 -15.09 -0.81
C SER A 130 11.43 -16.46 -1.41
N SER A 131 10.62 -17.23 -0.69
CA SER A 131 10.04 -18.49 -1.18
C SER A 131 9.27 -18.28 -2.49
N LEU A 132 8.60 -17.14 -2.66
CA LEU A 132 7.91 -16.75 -3.89
C LEU A 132 8.88 -16.79 -5.10
N ILE A 133 10.01 -16.08 -5.01
CA ILE A 133 10.98 -16.00 -6.10
C ILE A 133 11.62 -17.37 -6.41
N LYS A 134 11.86 -18.17 -5.36
CA LYS A 134 12.37 -19.53 -5.50
C LYS A 134 11.39 -20.41 -6.29
N GLN A 135 10.12 -20.40 -5.92
CA GLN A 135 9.06 -21.14 -6.60
C GLN A 135 8.83 -20.67 -8.06
N ILE A 136 8.95 -19.36 -8.32
CA ILE A 136 8.89 -18.83 -9.71
C ILE A 136 10.05 -19.38 -10.56
N LYS A 137 11.27 -19.35 -10.04
CA LYS A 137 12.45 -19.90 -10.74
C LYS A 137 12.38 -21.40 -10.96
N GLU A 138 11.80 -22.15 -10.02
CA GLU A 138 11.56 -23.59 -10.17
C GLU A 138 10.51 -23.89 -11.25
N LYS A 139 9.43 -23.12 -11.28
CA LYS A 139 8.34 -23.28 -12.25
C LYS A 139 8.72 -22.75 -13.66
N ARG A 140 9.43 -21.64 -13.74
CA ARG A 140 9.83 -20.94 -14.96
C ARG A 140 11.31 -20.55 -14.89
N PRO A 141 12.24 -21.52 -15.11
CA PRO A 141 13.69 -21.26 -15.09
C PRO A 141 14.14 -20.26 -16.17
N ASP A 142 13.38 -20.17 -17.26
CA ASP A 142 13.58 -19.28 -18.39
C ASP A 142 13.16 -17.82 -18.11
N LEU A 143 12.29 -17.60 -17.09
CA LEU A 143 11.72 -16.30 -16.79
C LEU A 143 12.58 -15.52 -15.79
N ASN A 144 12.96 -14.28 -16.14
CA ASN A 144 13.49 -13.37 -15.12
C ASN A 144 12.38 -13.00 -14.12
N PRO A 145 12.53 -13.32 -12.81
CA PRO A 145 11.51 -13.03 -11.80
C PRO A 145 11.09 -11.56 -11.69
N LEU A 146 11.91 -10.63 -12.21
CA LEU A 146 11.57 -9.22 -12.27
C LEU A 146 10.34 -8.97 -13.16
N HIS A 147 10.17 -9.74 -14.25
CA HIS A 147 8.97 -9.64 -15.10
C HIS A 147 7.70 -9.99 -14.30
N PHE A 148 7.76 -11.06 -13.50
CA PHE A 148 6.65 -11.38 -12.61
C PHE A 148 6.34 -10.22 -11.65
N LEU A 149 7.35 -9.68 -10.98
CA LEU A 149 7.16 -8.59 -10.02
C LEU A 149 6.54 -7.35 -10.69
N VAL A 150 7.08 -6.93 -11.84
CA VAL A 150 6.58 -5.76 -12.57
C VAL A 150 5.15 -5.99 -13.07
N THR A 151 4.84 -7.19 -13.59
CA THR A 151 3.49 -7.55 -14.03
C THR A 151 2.51 -7.54 -12.87
N PHE A 152 2.85 -8.20 -11.75
CA PHE A 152 2.00 -8.24 -10.56
C PHE A 152 1.74 -6.84 -9.98
N LEU A 153 2.80 -6.04 -9.77
CA LEU A 153 2.66 -4.68 -9.25
C LEU A 153 1.93 -3.77 -10.23
N GLY A 154 2.19 -3.88 -11.53
CA GLY A 154 1.47 -3.14 -12.56
C GLY A 154 -0.03 -3.45 -12.55
N MET A 155 -0.41 -4.72 -12.47
CA MET A 155 -1.82 -5.12 -12.42
C MET A 155 -2.53 -4.67 -11.14
N THR A 156 -1.84 -4.64 -10.00
CA THR A 156 -2.43 -4.29 -8.69
C THR A 156 -2.40 -2.80 -8.41
N ILE A 157 -1.30 -2.11 -8.74
CA ILE A 157 -1.07 -0.70 -8.36
C ILE A 157 -1.61 0.27 -9.42
N PHE A 158 -1.40 -0.04 -10.71
CA PHE A 158 -1.70 0.90 -11.80
C PHE A 158 -3.14 1.45 -11.78
N PRO A 159 -4.19 0.68 -11.50
CA PRO A 159 -5.55 1.22 -11.43
C PRO A 159 -5.71 2.36 -10.43
N PHE A 160 -5.05 2.28 -9.29
CA PHE A 160 -5.09 3.34 -8.27
C PHE A 160 -4.31 4.59 -8.70
N VAL A 161 -3.17 4.41 -9.35
CA VAL A 161 -2.37 5.53 -9.91
C VAL A 161 -3.10 6.19 -11.06
N ALA A 162 -3.78 5.40 -11.92
CA ALA A 162 -4.51 5.88 -13.08
C ALA A 162 -5.93 6.40 -12.75
N LYS A 163 -6.43 6.22 -11.52
CA LYS A 163 -7.78 6.65 -11.12
C LYS A 163 -8.09 8.10 -11.50
N PRO A 164 -7.19 9.10 -11.29
CA PRO A 164 -7.45 10.47 -11.72
C PRO A 164 -7.64 10.61 -13.24
N VAL A 165 -6.93 9.81 -14.03
CA VAL A 165 -7.06 9.80 -15.51
C VAL A 165 -8.42 9.22 -15.90
N PHE A 166 -8.82 8.09 -15.30
CA PHE A 166 -10.12 7.48 -15.57
C PHE A 166 -11.28 8.44 -15.30
N ARG A 167 -11.18 9.23 -14.22
CA ARG A 167 -12.17 10.26 -13.89
C ARG A 167 -12.14 11.43 -14.86
N ALA A 168 -10.95 11.90 -15.25
CA ALA A 168 -10.82 13.06 -16.14
C ALA A 168 -11.40 12.80 -17.54
N PHE A 169 -11.44 11.56 -17.98
CA PHE A 169 -11.98 11.13 -19.27
C PHE A 169 -13.31 10.38 -19.17
N ASP A 170 -14.00 10.42 -18.03
CA ASP A 170 -15.28 9.74 -17.76
C ASP A 170 -15.28 8.24 -18.14
N ILE A 171 -14.12 7.58 -17.98
CA ILE A 171 -13.97 6.14 -18.30
C ILE A 171 -14.68 5.29 -17.25
N ILE A 172 -14.64 5.72 -15.97
CA ILE A 172 -15.28 5.04 -14.84
C ILE A 172 -15.72 6.09 -13.82
N GLN A 173 -16.93 5.93 -13.28
CA GLN A 173 -17.43 6.81 -12.23
C GLN A 173 -16.84 6.43 -10.85
N GLU A 174 -16.90 7.36 -9.89
CA GLU A 174 -16.31 7.15 -8.56
C GLU A 174 -16.92 5.95 -7.85
N GLU A 175 -18.24 5.77 -7.98
CA GLU A 175 -19.03 4.72 -7.35
C GLU A 175 -18.69 3.34 -7.94
N GLU A 176 -18.36 3.28 -9.23
CA GLU A 176 -18.06 2.05 -9.95
C GLU A 176 -16.61 1.58 -9.74
N PHE A 177 -15.72 2.49 -9.34
CA PHE A 177 -14.29 2.19 -9.20
C PHE A 177 -14.03 1.06 -8.21
N LEU A 178 -14.79 0.99 -7.11
CA LEU A 178 -14.60 -0.05 -6.11
C LEU A 178 -15.02 -1.44 -6.66
N ASP A 179 -16.10 -1.50 -7.42
CA ASP A 179 -16.57 -2.74 -8.06
C ASP A 179 -15.57 -3.22 -9.11
N PHE A 180 -15.06 -2.31 -9.93
CA PHE A 180 -13.97 -2.58 -10.88
C PHE A 180 -12.73 -3.17 -10.18
N ILE A 181 -12.32 -2.62 -9.04
CA ILE A 181 -11.18 -3.13 -8.26
C ILE A 181 -11.50 -4.52 -7.66
N ASN A 182 -12.72 -4.75 -7.20
CA ASN A 182 -13.16 -6.05 -6.69
C ASN A 182 -13.20 -7.13 -7.78
N GLU A 183 -13.56 -6.79 -9.01
CA GLU A 183 -13.43 -7.68 -10.16
C GLU A 183 -11.96 -7.99 -10.45
N ARG A 184 -11.08 -6.99 -10.49
CA ARG A 184 -9.64 -7.18 -10.69
C ARG A 184 -9.01 -8.07 -9.61
N LYS A 185 -9.48 -7.98 -8.38
CA LYS A 185 -9.04 -8.85 -7.28
C LYS A 185 -9.24 -10.34 -7.59
N LYS A 186 -10.28 -10.68 -8.36
CA LYS A 186 -10.56 -12.05 -8.83
C LYS A 186 -9.78 -12.40 -10.11
N LEU A 187 -9.62 -11.44 -11.03
CA LEU A 187 -9.02 -11.66 -12.35
C LEU A 187 -7.49 -11.70 -12.33
N ILE A 188 -6.84 -10.89 -11.50
CA ILE A 188 -5.37 -10.81 -11.45
C ILE A 188 -4.73 -12.17 -11.14
N PRO A 189 -5.19 -12.95 -10.15
CA PRO A 189 -4.63 -14.28 -9.92
C PRO A 189 -4.75 -15.21 -11.12
N ILE A 190 -5.87 -15.14 -11.85
CA ILE A 190 -6.09 -15.95 -13.05
C ILE A 190 -5.08 -15.57 -14.13
N TRP A 191 -4.93 -14.28 -14.43
CA TRP A 191 -4.00 -13.79 -15.45
C TRP A 191 -2.55 -14.11 -15.10
N ILE A 192 -2.15 -13.92 -13.84
CA ILE A 192 -0.79 -14.21 -13.38
C ILE A 192 -0.48 -15.72 -13.46
N LYS A 193 -1.43 -16.57 -13.05
CA LYS A 193 -1.26 -18.03 -13.13
C LYS A 193 -1.17 -18.49 -14.59
N THR A 194 -2.00 -17.92 -15.48
CA THR A 194 -1.91 -18.19 -16.91
C THR A 194 -0.55 -17.77 -17.47
N PHE A 195 -0.07 -16.56 -17.20
CA PHE A 195 1.25 -16.07 -17.58
C PHE A 195 2.40 -16.99 -17.10
N LEU A 196 2.29 -17.58 -15.93
CA LEU A 196 3.30 -18.50 -15.40
C LEU A 196 3.21 -19.91 -16.00
N ASN A 197 2.13 -20.27 -16.67
CA ASN A 197 1.91 -21.57 -17.29
C ASN A 197 2.19 -21.59 -18.81
N THR A 198 2.39 -20.41 -19.42
CA THR A 198 2.81 -20.25 -20.82
C THR A 198 4.31 -20.27 -20.96
#